data_27636b17685e25847ddd0424b98bc794
#
_entry.id   27636b17685e25847ddd0424b98bc794
#
_cell.length_a   1.000
_cell.length_b   1.000
_cell.length_c   1.000
_cell.angle_alpha   90.00
_cell.angle_beta   90.00
_cell.angle_gamma   90.00
#
_symmetry.space_group_name_H-M   'P 1'
#
loop_
_entity.id
_entity.type
_entity.pdbx_description
1 polymer ?
#
loop_
_entity_poly.entity_id
_entity_poly.type
_entity_poly.pdbx_seq_one_letter_code
_entity_poly.pdbx_strand_id
1 'polypeptide(L)'
;DRFDGLVTDRRLTLAAVEAHLDGLAGDQLLNGRYRAMATGGSTGRKGVFVADRLEWRQYLAGFFRWNHYVGLKPRLPRRVPIASIGAARPLHMTYRMAASIDVGLYRVLRLGAATPPAAMVEALNRHQPEFLYAYGSVLGLLAAEQLEGRLRIRPAIIASSGETHTDERRDAIRAAWGTSSFELYAMTEAGILGSHCDRHTGIHLFEDQAIVEVVDQRDHPVPAGQVGHKLLVTNLVTLTQPLIRYEVSDMVAVSGGRCPCGRPFRLLAAIEGRNDDILYLPAAAGGTAAVHPLALRSALAGIPGLAQYKVVHDTDGLHVRIALRPDADAERTVRLVQERLADRLAAQGVARPAVQVELRDNLQDERDTAGKFKLVESRLRRPTAPVP
;
A
#
# COMPACT_ATOMS: atom_id res chain seq x y z
N ASP A 1 -15.10 -17.33 -9.42
CA ASP A 1 -16.20 -18.19 -9.86
C ASP A 1 -17.61 -17.53 -9.79
N ARG A 2 -17.69 -16.23 -9.41
CA ARG A 2 -18.97 -15.50 -9.34
C ARG A 2 -18.96 -14.20 -10.14
N PHE A 3 -17.88 -13.86 -10.86
CA PHE A 3 -17.74 -12.62 -11.61
C PHE A 3 -18.90 -12.41 -12.58
N ASP A 4 -19.20 -13.42 -13.41
CA ASP A 4 -20.23 -13.34 -14.45
C ASP A 4 -21.64 -13.15 -13.87
N GLY A 5 -21.87 -13.62 -12.62
CA GLY A 5 -23.12 -13.41 -11.89
C GLY A 5 -23.20 -12.05 -11.18
N LEU A 6 -22.05 -11.41 -10.92
CA LEU A 6 -21.95 -10.15 -10.19
C LEU A 6 -22.10 -8.93 -11.12
N VAL A 7 -21.49 -8.99 -12.32
CA VAL A 7 -21.54 -7.87 -13.26
C VAL A 7 -22.95 -7.64 -13.83
N THR A 8 -23.34 -6.38 -13.95
CA THR A 8 -24.69 -6.00 -14.43
C THR A 8 -24.83 -6.05 -15.97
N ASP A 9 -23.73 -5.90 -16.70
CA ASP A 9 -23.72 -6.07 -18.16
C ASP A 9 -23.32 -7.52 -18.49
N ARG A 10 -24.26 -8.32 -19.00
CA ARG A 10 -24.07 -9.75 -19.33
C ARG A 10 -23.07 -10.01 -20.46
N ARG A 11 -22.63 -8.98 -21.18
CA ARG A 11 -21.56 -9.08 -22.19
C ARG A 11 -20.15 -9.12 -21.56
N LEU A 12 -20.05 -8.77 -20.28
CA LEU A 12 -18.82 -8.87 -19.50
C LEU A 12 -18.73 -10.26 -18.89
N THR A 13 -17.85 -11.09 -19.40
CA THR A 13 -17.49 -12.38 -18.78
C THR A 13 -16.08 -12.32 -18.23
N LEU A 14 -15.77 -13.09 -17.20
CA LEU A 14 -14.43 -13.14 -16.64
C LEU A 14 -13.38 -13.43 -17.70
N ALA A 15 -13.64 -14.42 -18.56
CA ALA A 15 -12.74 -14.79 -19.66
C ALA A 15 -12.47 -13.64 -20.63
N ALA A 16 -13.51 -12.86 -21.00
CA ALA A 16 -13.34 -11.71 -21.89
C ALA A 16 -12.55 -10.58 -21.23
N VAL A 17 -12.74 -10.35 -19.92
CA VAL A 17 -12.02 -9.33 -19.16
C VAL A 17 -10.56 -9.72 -18.99
N GLU A 18 -10.26 -11.00 -18.65
CA GLU A 18 -8.90 -11.51 -18.52
C GLU A 18 -8.14 -11.45 -19.84
N ALA A 19 -8.75 -11.89 -20.95
CA ALA A 19 -8.15 -11.79 -22.28
C ALA A 19 -7.81 -10.33 -22.65
N HIS A 20 -8.69 -9.37 -22.31
CA HIS A 20 -8.41 -7.95 -22.52
C HIS A 20 -7.23 -7.48 -21.65
N LEU A 21 -7.16 -7.88 -20.37
CA LEU A 21 -6.08 -7.51 -19.46
C LEU A 21 -4.72 -8.07 -19.91
N ASP A 22 -4.69 -9.29 -20.45
CA ASP A 22 -3.47 -9.91 -20.93
C ASP A 22 -2.91 -9.22 -22.18
N GLY A 23 -3.78 -8.72 -23.06
CA GLY A 23 -3.42 -7.97 -24.28
C GLY A 23 -3.28 -6.45 -24.07
N LEU A 24 -3.34 -5.95 -22.84
CA LEU A 24 -3.45 -4.52 -22.56
C LEU A 24 -2.11 -3.78 -22.73
N ALA A 25 -2.04 -2.85 -23.69
CA ALA A 25 -0.85 -2.06 -24.00
C ALA A 25 -0.91 -0.58 -23.56
N GLY A 26 -1.92 -0.17 -22.80
CA GLY A 26 -2.11 1.22 -22.34
C GLY A 26 -3.44 1.40 -21.62
N ASP A 27 -4.07 2.59 -21.73
CA ASP A 27 -5.38 2.86 -21.11
C ASP A 27 -6.56 2.47 -22.04
N GLN A 28 -6.44 1.36 -22.77
CA GLN A 28 -7.49 0.86 -23.67
C GLN A 28 -8.73 0.43 -22.89
N LEU A 29 -9.89 0.60 -23.53
CA LEU A 29 -11.18 0.24 -22.97
C LEU A 29 -11.68 -1.09 -23.55
N LEU A 30 -12.11 -2.00 -22.70
CA LEU A 30 -12.85 -3.19 -23.11
C LEU A 30 -14.19 -2.77 -23.72
N ASN A 31 -14.50 -3.29 -24.91
CA ASN A 31 -15.71 -2.96 -25.69
C ASN A 31 -15.91 -1.44 -25.87
N GLY A 32 -14.82 -0.65 -25.90
CA GLY A 32 -14.87 0.80 -26.05
C GLY A 32 -15.52 1.55 -24.87
N ARG A 33 -15.88 0.87 -23.80
CA ARG A 33 -16.68 1.42 -22.70
C ARG A 33 -16.05 1.21 -21.31
N TYR A 34 -15.52 0.03 -21.03
CA TYR A 34 -15.13 -0.37 -19.67
C TYR A 34 -13.63 -0.32 -19.44
N ARG A 35 -13.21 0.17 -18.30
CA ARG A 35 -11.85 -0.02 -17.79
C ARG A 35 -11.80 -1.30 -16.96
N ALA A 36 -11.04 -2.27 -17.43
CA ALA A 36 -10.74 -3.47 -16.67
C ALA A 36 -9.45 -3.27 -15.89
N MET A 37 -9.41 -3.75 -14.65
CA MET A 37 -8.27 -3.63 -13.73
C MET A 37 -8.06 -4.93 -12.98
N ALA A 38 -6.82 -5.18 -12.57
CA ALA A 38 -6.51 -6.31 -11.73
C ALA A 38 -5.64 -5.91 -10.53
N THR A 39 -5.85 -6.62 -9.40
CA THR A 39 -4.97 -6.49 -8.23
C THR A 39 -3.63 -7.20 -8.45
N GLY A 40 -2.60 -6.86 -7.65
CA GLY A 40 -1.28 -7.48 -7.70
C GLY A 40 -1.26 -8.98 -7.34
N GLY A 41 -2.30 -9.47 -6.66
CA GLY A 41 -2.49 -10.90 -6.36
C GLY A 41 -1.36 -11.53 -5.54
N SER A 42 -1.17 -11.11 -4.30
CA SER A 42 -0.18 -11.72 -3.37
C SER A 42 -0.45 -13.20 -3.07
N THR A 43 -1.66 -13.69 -3.34
CA THR A 43 -2.09 -15.09 -3.12
C THR A 43 -2.13 -15.92 -4.40
N GLY A 44 -1.59 -15.41 -5.53
CA GLY A 44 -1.65 -16.07 -6.84
C GLY A 44 -2.97 -15.91 -7.60
N ARG A 45 -4.04 -15.45 -6.94
CA ARG A 45 -5.32 -15.11 -7.59
C ARG A 45 -5.42 -13.60 -7.74
N LYS A 46 -5.59 -13.12 -8.96
CA LYS A 46 -5.80 -11.71 -9.25
C LYS A 46 -7.29 -11.39 -9.09
N GLY A 47 -7.64 -10.42 -8.25
CA GLY A 47 -8.97 -9.82 -8.28
C GLY A 47 -9.12 -9.02 -9.57
N VAL A 48 -10.24 -9.21 -10.28
CA VAL A 48 -10.55 -8.52 -11.54
C VAL A 48 -11.74 -7.59 -11.32
N PHE A 49 -11.58 -6.33 -11.72
CA PHE A 49 -12.56 -5.27 -11.51
C PHE A 49 -12.80 -4.49 -12.80
N VAL A 50 -14.03 -4.07 -12.98
CA VAL A 50 -14.44 -3.29 -14.15
C VAL A 50 -15.23 -2.06 -13.73
N ALA A 51 -14.99 -0.95 -14.43
CA ALA A 51 -15.72 0.29 -14.25
C ALA A 51 -16.05 0.90 -15.61
N ASP A 52 -17.25 1.43 -15.77
CA ASP A 52 -17.60 2.15 -16.98
C ASP A 52 -17.05 3.59 -16.97
N ARG A 53 -17.33 4.36 -18.04
CA ARG A 53 -16.79 5.72 -18.18
C ARG A 53 -17.32 6.69 -17.12
N LEU A 54 -18.58 6.54 -16.68
CA LEU A 54 -19.17 7.42 -15.64
C LEU A 54 -18.60 7.08 -14.27
N GLU A 55 -18.52 5.81 -13.93
CA GLU A 55 -17.91 5.30 -12.71
C GLU A 55 -16.43 5.72 -12.61
N TRP A 56 -15.69 5.65 -13.73
CA TRP A 56 -14.32 6.13 -13.76
C TRP A 56 -14.20 7.63 -13.52
N ARG A 57 -15.17 8.45 -13.99
CA ARG A 57 -15.20 9.88 -13.65
C ARG A 57 -15.41 10.12 -12.15
N GLN A 58 -16.19 9.27 -11.49
CA GLN A 58 -16.34 9.35 -10.03
C GLN A 58 -15.04 9.01 -9.30
N TYR A 59 -14.30 8.00 -9.76
CA TYR A 59 -12.96 7.73 -9.23
C TYR A 59 -12.01 8.92 -9.43
N LEU A 60 -12.06 9.58 -10.58
CA LEU A 60 -11.29 10.81 -10.82
C LEU A 60 -11.76 11.97 -9.92
N ALA A 61 -13.04 12.09 -9.62
CA ALA A 61 -13.55 13.08 -8.66
C ALA A 61 -12.96 12.87 -7.27
N GLY A 62 -12.82 11.60 -6.83
CA GLY A 62 -12.08 11.23 -5.62
C GLY A 62 -10.62 11.69 -5.64
N PHE A 63 -9.95 11.54 -6.79
CA PHE A 63 -8.58 12.04 -6.98
C PHE A 63 -8.50 13.57 -6.88
N PHE A 64 -9.41 14.32 -7.51
CA PHE A 64 -9.42 15.78 -7.41
C PHE A 64 -9.78 16.27 -5.99
N ARG A 65 -10.66 15.56 -5.28
CA ARG A 65 -10.89 15.81 -3.85
C ARG A 65 -9.60 15.63 -3.05
N TRP A 66 -8.89 14.53 -3.27
CA TRP A 66 -7.60 14.30 -2.64
C TRP A 66 -6.60 15.42 -2.92
N ASN A 67 -6.49 15.89 -4.17
CA ASN A 67 -5.65 17.05 -4.51
C ASN A 67 -5.99 18.28 -3.65
N HIS A 68 -7.28 18.54 -3.43
CA HIS A 68 -7.72 19.61 -2.53
C HIS A 68 -7.28 19.39 -1.08
N TYR A 69 -7.34 18.14 -0.58
CA TYR A 69 -6.95 17.79 0.80
C TYR A 69 -5.46 17.99 1.05
N VAL A 70 -4.62 17.66 0.07
CA VAL A 70 -3.16 17.81 0.16
C VAL A 70 -2.66 19.19 -0.30
N GLY A 71 -3.57 20.08 -0.68
CA GLY A 71 -3.23 21.44 -1.10
C GLY A 71 -2.68 21.58 -2.52
N LEU A 72 -2.82 20.54 -3.37
CA LEU A 72 -2.40 20.60 -4.76
C LEU A 72 -3.40 21.44 -5.58
N LYS A 73 -2.95 22.59 -6.06
CA LYS A 73 -3.77 23.52 -6.84
C LYS A 73 -3.24 23.61 -8.27
N PRO A 74 -4.09 23.37 -9.29
CA PRO A 74 -3.72 23.68 -10.67
C PRO A 74 -3.39 25.17 -10.85
N ARG A 75 -2.40 25.48 -11.69
CA ARG A 75 -1.95 26.84 -11.97
C ARG A 75 -1.88 27.02 -13.47
N LEU A 76 -2.81 27.77 -14.02
CA LEU A 76 -2.79 28.12 -15.45
C LEU A 76 -2.06 29.46 -15.64
N PRO A 77 -1.29 29.57 -16.72
CA PRO A 77 -1.04 28.61 -17.82
C PRO A 77 0.05 27.56 -17.49
N ARG A 78 0.71 27.66 -16.34
CA ARG A 78 1.82 26.76 -15.96
C ARG A 78 1.27 25.41 -15.50
N ARG A 79 1.70 24.32 -16.13
CA ARG A 79 1.41 22.95 -15.71
C ARG A 79 2.21 22.58 -14.46
N VAL A 80 1.55 22.03 -13.44
CA VAL A 80 2.22 21.56 -12.24
C VAL A 80 3.00 20.28 -12.53
N PRO A 81 4.32 20.22 -12.27
CA PRO A 81 5.10 18.99 -12.46
C PRO A 81 4.80 17.97 -11.35
N ILE A 82 4.32 16.82 -11.76
CA ILE A 82 3.99 15.67 -10.89
C ILE A 82 4.88 14.49 -11.24
N ALA A 83 5.46 13.83 -10.25
CA ALA A 83 6.03 12.50 -10.42
C ALA A 83 5.13 11.46 -9.75
N SER A 84 4.78 10.41 -10.49
CA SER A 84 4.00 9.25 -10.02
C SER A 84 4.84 7.99 -10.21
N ILE A 85 5.24 7.36 -9.11
CA ILE A 85 6.08 6.16 -9.10
C ILE A 85 5.31 5.01 -8.46
N GLY A 86 4.89 4.06 -9.28
CA GLY A 86 4.02 2.97 -8.83
C GLY A 86 4.02 1.79 -9.79
N ALA A 87 2.87 1.16 -9.98
CA ALA A 87 2.74 0.05 -10.91
C ALA A 87 3.07 0.48 -12.35
N ALA A 88 3.95 -0.28 -13.00
CA ALA A 88 4.37 -0.01 -14.39
C ALA A 88 3.37 -0.60 -15.41
N ARG A 89 2.62 -1.64 -15.04
CA ARG A 89 1.71 -2.33 -15.97
C ARG A 89 0.33 -1.68 -16.04
N PRO A 90 -0.26 -1.55 -17.23
CA PRO A 90 -1.55 -0.86 -17.44
C PRO A 90 -2.76 -1.57 -16.84
N LEU A 91 -2.63 -2.82 -16.41
CA LEU A 91 -3.70 -3.55 -15.73
C LEU A 91 -3.95 -3.05 -14.28
N HIS A 92 -3.02 -2.28 -13.70
CA HIS A 92 -3.19 -1.80 -12.32
C HIS A 92 -3.83 -0.41 -12.25
N MET A 93 -4.67 -0.22 -11.25
CA MET A 93 -5.41 1.04 -11.05
C MET A 93 -4.47 2.25 -10.94
N THR A 94 -3.33 2.14 -10.25
CA THR A 94 -2.35 3.23 -10.09
C THR A 94 -1.84 3.74 -11.45
N TYR A 95 -1.54 2.82 -12.40
CA TYR A 95 -1.14 3.20 -13.75
C TYR A 95 -2.25 3.94 -14.48
N ARG A 96 -3.49 3.39 -14.46
CA ARG A 96 -4.64 3.96 -15.18
C ARG A 96 -5.05 5.32 -14.63
N MET A 97 -5.01 5.48 -13.30
CA MET A 97 -5.24 6.79 -12.66
C MET A 97 -4.21 7.81 -13.12
N ALA A 98 -2.91 7.48 -13.05
CA ALA A 98 -1.84 8.36 -13.49
C ALA A 98 -1.93 8.71 -15.00
N ALA A 99 -2.42 7.78 -15.84
CA ALA A 99 -2.66 8.05 -17.26
C ALA A 99 -3.87 8.97 -17.48
N SER A 100 -4.90 8.86 -16.62
CA SER A 100 -6.16 9.62 -16.79
C SER A 100 -6.09 11.07 -16.27
N ILE A 101 -5.13 11.40 -15.39
CA ILE A 101 -4.99 12.75 -14.82
C ILE A 101 -4.19 13.71 -15.71
N ASP A 102 -3.58 13.23 -16.79
CA ASP A 102 -2.85 14.07 -17.74
C ASP A 102 -3.81 14.80 -18.68
N VAL A 103 -4.64 15.65 -18.11
CA VAL A 103 -5.66 16.46 -18.80
C VAL A 103 -5.18 17.87 -19.14
N GLY A 104 -3.87 18.06 -19.26
CA GLY A 104 -3.30 19.37 -19.59
C GLY A 104 -3.05 20.29 -18.40
N LEU A 105 -3.50 19.96 -17.19
CA LEU A 105 -3.24 20.72 -15.95
C LEU A 105 -1.89 20.37 -15.32
N TYR A 106 -1.41 19.18 -15.59
CA TYR A 106 -0.20 18.61 -14.99
C TYR A 106 0.82 18.21 -16.05
N ARG A 107 2.09 18.22 -15.67
CA ARG A 107 3.18 17.62 -16.43
C ARG A 107 3.60 16.36 -15.67
N VAL A 108 3.11 15.20 -16.10
CA VAL A 108 3.22 13.95 -15.34
C VAL A 108 4.43 13.13 -15.80
N LEU A 109 5.39 12.89 -14.90
CA LEU A 109 6.42 11.87 -15.04
C LEU A 109 5.88 10.57 -14.42
N ARG A 110 5.83 9.50 -15.20
CA ARG A 110 5.43 8.16 -14.72
C ARG A 110 6.63 7.23 -14.72
N LEU A 111 6.92 6.61 -13.58
CA LEU A 111 7.97 5.60 -13.42
C LEU A 111 7.40 4.34 -12.78
N GLY A 112 7.95 3.20 -13.13
CA GLY A 112 7.67 1.96 -12.42
C GLY A 112 8.41 1.90 -11.08
N ALA A 113 7.80 1.33 -10.04
CA ALA A 113 8.45 1.18 -8.74
C ALA A 113 9.68 0.25 -8.77
N ALA A 114 9.80 -0.59 -9.79
CA ALA A 114 10.96 -1.45 -10.03
C ALA A 114 12.04 -0.79 -10.91
N THR A 115 11.87 0.48 -11.33
CA THR A 115 12.91 1.21 -12.05
C THR A 115 14.17 1.29 -11.19
N PRO A 116 15.37 1.07 -11.75
CA PRO A 116 16.62 1.18 -10.99
C PRO A 116 16.76 2.53 -10.30
N PRO A 117 17.25 2.59 -9.04
CA PRO A 117 17.35 3.85 -8.27
C PRO A 117 18.07 4.98 -9.00
N ALA A 118 19.20 4.69 -9.66
CA ALA A 118 19.96 5.69 -10.40
C ALA A 118 19.13 6.31 -11.54
N ALA A 119 18.34 5.51 -12.26
CA ALA A 119 17.48 6.00 -13.33
C ALA A 119 16.30 6.83 -12.77
N MET A 120 15.75 6.46 -11.60
CA MET A 120 14.75 7.27 -10.91
C MET A 120 15.33 8.64 -10.53
N VAL A 121 16.52 8.66 -9.93
CA VAL A 121 17.23 9.88 -9.50
C VAL A 121 17.46 10.80 -10.70
N GLU A 122 17.98 10.26 -11.81
CA GLU A 122 18.22 11.04 -13.02
C GLU A 122 16.94 11.67 -13.58
N ALA A 123 15.87 10.85 -13.69
CA ALA A 123 14.58 11.30 -14.21
C ALA A 123 13.94 12.38 -13.31
N LEU A 124 13.99 12.19 -11.99
CA LEU A 124 13.45 13.13 -11.01
C LEU A 124 14.24 14.43 -10.96
N ASN A 125 15.58 14.37 -11.02
CA ASN A 125 16.45 15.54 -11.07
C ASN A 125 16.18 16.39 -12.33
N ARG A 126 15.84 15.77 -13.46
CA ARG A 126 15.42 16.47 -14.68
C ARG A 126 14.01 17.04 -14.59
N HIS A 127 13.08 16.28 -13.99
CA HIS A 127 11.66 16.63 -13.96
C HIS A 127 11.34 17.72 -12.94
N GLN A 128 12.03 17.75 -11.78
CA GLN A 128 11.81 18.66 -10.66
C GLN A 128 10.33 18.68 -10.22
N PRO A 129 9.79 17.60 -9.67
CA PRO A 129 8.38 17.53 -9.31
C PRO A 129 8.03 18.46 -8.14
N GLU A 130 6.93 19.19 -8.25
CA GLU A 130 6.29 19.89 -7.13
C GLU A 130 5.44 18.92 -6.28
N PHE A 131 4.90 17.88 -6.92
CA PHE A 131 4.16 16.79 -6.27
C PHE A 131 4.82 15.44 -6.56
N LEU A 132 5.27 14.77 -5.50
CA LEU A 132 5.88 13.45 -5.56
C LEU A 132 4.94 12.42 -4.94
N TYR A 133 4.41 11.52 -5.76
CA TYR A 133 3.63 10.37 -5.33
C TYR A 133 4.42 9.09 -5.58
N ALA A 134 4.56 8.24 -4.56
CA ALA A 134 5.17 6.93 -4.74
C ALA A 134 4.71 5.94 -3.65
N TYR A 135 5.01 4.65 -3.83
CA TYR A 135 4.88 3.67 -2.76
C TYR A 135 5.81 4.02 -1.60
N GLY A 136 5.42 3.68 -0.37
CA GLY A 136 6.17 4.02 0.84
C GLY A 136 7.63 3.55 0.83
N SER A 137 7.89 2.35 0.28
CA SER A 137 9.25 1.81 0.14
C SER A 137 10.10 2.59 -0.87
N VAL A 138 9.48 3.09 -1.93
CA VAL A 138 10.17 3.93 -2.93
C VAL A 138 10.49 5.29 -2.34
N LEU A 139 9.55 5.90 -1.59
CA LEU A 139 9.82 7.17 -0.91
C LEU A 139 10.98 7.06 0.10
N GLY A 140 11.05 5.95 0.85
CA GLY A 140 12.17 5.70 1.75
C GLY A 140 13.52 5.61 1.02
N LEU A 141 13.55 4.93 -0.13
CA LEU A 141 14.74 4.87 -1.00
C LEU A 141 15.12 6.26 -1.53
N LEU A 142 14.16 7.01 -2.07
CA LEU A 142 14.40 8.35 -2.59
C LEU A 142 14.83 9.34 -1.49
N ALA A 143 14.34 9.16 -0.26
CA ALA A 143 14.77 9.96 0.88
C ALA A 143 16.26 9.73 1.19
N ALA A 144 16.73 8.47 1.13
CA ALA A 144 18.15 8.17 1.28
C ALA A 144 18.99 8.83 0.16
N GLU A 145 18.56 8.72 -1.09
CA GLU A 145 19.23 9.36 -2.23
C GLU A 145 19.29 10.90 -2.12
N GLN A 146 18.25 11.50 -1.54
CA GLN A 146 18.19 12.93 -1.27
C GLN A 146 19.16 13.36 -0.17
N LEU A 147 19.23 12.59 0.93
CA LEU A 147 20.14 12.84 2.05
C LEU A 147 21.61 12.69 1.64
N GLU A 148 21.91 11.77 0.74
CA GLU A 148 23.24 11.56 0.18
C GLU A 148 23.58 12.54 -0.95
N GLY A 149 22.67 13.46 -1.31
CA GLY A 149 22.88 14.53 -2.30
C GLY A 149 22.87 14.08 -3.77
N ARG A 150 22.58 12.79 -4.05
CA ARG A 150 22.41 12.30 -5.43
C ARG A 150 21.07 12.75 -6.02
N LEU A 151 19.99 12.64 -5.25
CA LEU A 151 18.70 13.25 -5.60
C LEU A 151 18.68 14.70 -5.13
N ARG A 152 18.20 15.62 -5.98
CA ARG A 152 18.18 17.07 -5.73
C ARG A 152 16.85 17.67 -6.15
N ILE A 153 15.78 17.27 -5.47
CA ILE A 153 14.43 17.78 -5.71
C ILE A 153 13.86 18.44 -4.44
N ARG A 154 12.87 19.31 -4.63
CA ARG A 154 12.18 20.01 -3.52
C ARG A 154 10.67 19.93 -3.73
N PRO A 155 10.05 18.76 -3.61
CA PRO A 155 8.62 18.62 -3.75
C PRO A 155 7.90 19.37 -2.62
N ALA A 156 6.90 20.17 -2.98
CA ALA A 156 6.04 20.83 -2.00
C ALA A 156 5.05 19.85 -1.34
N ILE A 157 4.68 18.79 -2.06
CA ILE A 157 3.75 17.77 -1.61
C ILE A 157 4.37 16.39 -1.86
N ILE A 158 4.41 15.57 -0.83
CA ILE A 158 4.83 14.17 -0.91
C ILE A 158 3.67 13.30 -0.46
N ALA A 159 3.32 12.29 -1.24
CA ALA A 159 2.22 11.40 -0.91
C ALA A 159 2.54 9.94 -1.17
N SER A 160 1.99 9.05 -0.35
CA SER A 160 2.18 7.62 -0.39
C SER A 160 0.86 6.86 -0.40
N SER A 161 0.85 5.70 -1.06
CA SER A 161 -0.23 4.71 -0.93
C SER A 161 0.25 3.30 -1.24
N GLY A 162 -0.65 2.33 -1.08
CA GLY A 162 -0.49 0.97 -1.56
C GLY A 162 0.42 0.07 -0.75
N GLU A 163 1.17 0.60 0.19
CA GLU A 163 2.02 -0.11 1.14
C GLU A 163 1.85 0.46 2.54
N THR A 164 2.20 -0.32 3.57
CA THR A 164 2.27 0.20 4.93
C THR A 164 3.35 1.28 5.02
N HIS A 165 2.97 2.46 5.49
CA HIS A 165 3.86 3.59 5.68
C HIS A 165 4.37 3.60 7.11
N THR A 166 5.59 3.10 7.34
CA THR A 166 6.18 2.97 8.67
C THR A 166 6.69 4.30 9.21
N ASP A 167 6.86 4.41 10.54
CA ASP A 167 7.38 5.63 11.18
C ASP A 167 8.80 5.95 10.71
N GLU A 168 9.66 4.93 10.51
CA GLU A 168 11.01 5.12 9.98
C GLU A 168 10.99 5.75 8.58
N ARG A 169 10.02 5.37 7.75
CA ARG A 169 9.85 5.97 6.40
C ARG A 169 9.36 7.41 6.50
N ARG A 170 8.42 7.70 7.42
CA ARG A 170 7.94 9.07 7.68
C ARG A 170 9.08 9.96 8.15
N ASP A 171 9.91 9.46 9.07
CA ASP A 171 11.06 10.19 9.61
C ASP A 171 12.14 10.42 8.56
N ALA A 172 12.45 9.43 7.73
CA ALA A 172 13.38 9.58 6.60
C ALA A 172 12.90 10.64 5.61
N ILE A 173 11.60 10.66 5.26
CA ILE A 173 11.00 11.67 4.39
C ILE A 173 11.10 13.06 5.02
N ARG A 174 10.80 13.18 6.32
CA ARG A 174 10.90 14.44 7.04
C ARG A 174 12.34 14.95 7.10
N ALA A 175 13.30 14.07 7.34
CA ALA A 175 14.72 14.40 7.32
C ALA A 175 15.21 14.87 5.94
N ALA A 176 14.73 14.22 4.87
CA ALA A 176 15.17 14.50 3.50
C ALA A 176 14.59 15.82 2.92
N TRP A 177 13.34 16.15 3.24
CA TRP A 177 12.64 17.28 2.61
C TRP A 177 12.01 18.29 3.59
N GLY A 178 12.12 18.07 4.90
CA GLY A 178 11.58 18.97 5.92
C GLY A 178 10.05 19.01 5.99
N THR A 179 9.35 18.05 5.35
CA THR A 179 7.88 18.00 5.30
C THR A 179 7.36 16.61 5.60
N SER A 180 6.12 16.53 6.07
CA SER A 180 5.41 15.27 6.29
C SER A 180 4.78 14.78 4.98
N SER A 181 4.75 13.46 4.80
CA SER A 181 4.03 12.85 3.68
C SER A 181 2.55 12.68 3.99
N PHE A 182 1.73 12.79 2.95
CA PHE A 182 0.31 12.45 2.99
C PHE A 182 0.12 10.97 2.68
N GLU A 183 -0.80 10.32 3.38
CA GLU A 183 -1.19 8.96 3.06
C GLU A 183 -2.53 8.95 2.34
N LEU A 184 -2.60 8.16 1.27
CA LEU A 184 -3.78 7.89 0.49
C LEU A 184 -4.17 6.43 0.70
N TYR A 185 -5.35 6.20 1.26
CA TYR A 185 -5.93 4.87 1.39
C TYR A 185 -6.79 4.58 0.17
N ALA A 186 -6.33 3.66 -0.66
CA ALA A 186 -6.98 3.33 -1.94
C ALA A 186 -6.84 1.84 -2.26
N MET A 187 -7.84 1.32 -2.95
CA MET A 187 -7.87 -0.07 -3.42
C MET A 187 -8.47 -0.16 -4.81
N THR A 188 -8.15 -1.22 -5.53
CA THR A 188 -8.66 -1.44 -6.91
C THR A 188 -10.17 -1.64 -6.90
N GLU A 189 -10.70 -2.22 -5.84
CA GLU A 189 -12.10 -2.60 -5.62
C GLU A 189 -13.05 -1.40 -5.48
N ALA A 190 -12.56 -0.32 -4.88
CA ALA A 190 -13.41 0.81 -4.51
C ALA A 190 -12.80 2.19 -4.78
N GLY A 191 -11.64 2.25 -5.42
CA GLY A 191 -10.97 3.52 -5.68
C GLY A 191 -10.32 4.12 -4.44
N ILE A 192 -10.43 5.43 -4.29
CA ILE A 192 -9.87 6.16 -3.15
C ILE A 192 -10.88 6.12 -2.00
N LEU A 193 -10.54 5.39 -0.95
CA LEU A 193 -11.35 5.29 0.27
C LEU A 193 -11.11 6.42 1.26
N GLY A 194 -9.96 7.07 1.21
CA GLY A 194 -9.65 8.15 2.12
C GLY A 194 -8.25 8.73 1.99
N SER A 195 -8.00 9.82 2.67
CA SER A 195 -6.72 10.53 2.64
C SER A 195 -6.46 11.32 3.91
N HIS A 196 -5.19 11.54 4.23
CA HIS A 196 -4.77 12.62 5.12
C HIS A 196 -5.26 13.98 4.60
N CYS A 197 -5.50 14.90 5.52
CA CYS A 197 -5.57 16.34 5.26
C CYS A 197 -4.31 17.04 5.78
N ASP A 198 -4.26 18.36 5.65
CA ASP A 198 -3.19 19.25 6.15
C ASP A 198 -2.87 19.12 7.65
N ARG A 199 -3.74 18.48 8.43
CA ARG A 199 -3.54 18.26 9.87
C ARG A 199 -2.81 16.95 10.20
N HIS A 200 -2.73 16.01 9.26
CA HIS A 200 -2.10 14.70 9.45
C HIS A 200 -2.55 13.91 10.69
N THR A 201 -3.77 14.15 11.18
CA THR A 201 -4.30 13.51 12.40
C THR A 201 -4.91 12.13 12.16
N GLY A 202 -5.04 11.73 10.91
CA GLY A 202 -5.61 10.46 10.46
C GLY A 202 -6.12 10.57 9.03
N ILE A 203 -6.58 9.45 8.49
CA ILE A 203 -7.08 9.35 7.12
C ILE A 203 -8.60 9.58 7.14
N HIS A 204 -9.07 10.66 6.54
CA HIS A 204 -10.50 10.91 6.35
C HIS A 204 -11.07 9.89 5.37
N LEU A 205 -12.09 9.13 5.78
CA LEU A 205 -12.82 8.21 4.91
C LEU A 205 -13.75 8.99 3.97
N PHE A 206 -13.76 8.65 2.70
CA PHE A 206 -14.66 9.23 1.70
C PHE A 206 -15.99 8.49 1.69
N GLU A 207 -16.80 8.69 2.74
CA GLU A 207 -18.02 7.92 3.04
C GLU A 207 -19.18 8.18 2.07
N ASP A 208 -19.05 9.15 1.20
CA ASP A 208 -19.93 9.38 0.06
C ASP A 208 -19.54 8.54 -1.19
N GLN A 209 -18.39 7.89 -1.17
CA GLN A 209 -17.93 7.00 -2.25
C GLN A 209 -17.96 5.52 -1.85
N ALA A 210 -17.79 5.22 -0.56
CA ALA A 210 -17.83 3.87 -0.04
C ALA A 210 -18.28 3.83 1.42
N ILE A 211 -19.06 2.82 1.79
CA ILE A 211 -19.32 2.50 3.19
C ILE A 211 -18.20 1.59 3.66
N VAL A 212 -17.52 1.96 4.73
CA VAL A 212 -16.44 1.18 5.34
C VAL A 212 -16.87 0.75 6.74
N GLU A 213 -17.05 -0.55 6.92
CA GLU A 213 -17.36 -1.20 8.19
C GLU A 213 -16.08 -1.85 8.73
N VAL A 214 -15.67 -1.49 9.93
CA VAL A 214 -14.54 -2.12 10.64
C VAL A 214 -15.14 -3.18 11.56
N VAL A 215 -14.77 -4.45 11.33
CA VAL A 215 -15.45 -5.58 11.99
C VAL A 215 -14.46 -6.57 12.61
N ASP A 216 -14.97 -7.37 13.55
CA ASP A 216 -14.28 -8.53 14.13
C ASP A 216 -14.29 -9.74 13.17
N GLN A 217 -13.85 -10.91 13.67
CA GLN A 217 -13.85 -12.18 12.91
C GLN A 217 -15.26 -12.69 12.56
N ARG A 218 -16.28 -12.24 13.30
CA ARG A 218 -17.69 -12.65 13.16
C ARG A 218 -18.54 -11.60 12.45
N ASP A 219 -17.91 -10.63 11.79
CA ASP A 219 -18.57 -9.52 11.09
C ASP A 219 -19.35 -8.54 11.98
N HIS A 220 -19.08 -8.52 13.29
CA HIS A 220 -19.65 -7.53 14.18
C HIS A 220 -18.80 -6.27 14.19
N PRO A 221 -19.43 -5.07 14.20
CA PRO A 221 -18.69 -3.81 14.30
C PRO A 221 -17.83 -3.73 15.56
N VAL A 222 -16.62 -3.22 15.44
CA VAL A 222 -15.74 -2.97 16.58
C VAL A 222 -15.87 -1.51 17.06
N PRO A 223 -15.73 -1.24 18.36
CA PRO A 223 -15.72 0.12 18.90
C PRO A 223 -14.62 0.99 18.32
N ALA A 224 -14.87 2.29 18.27
CA ALA A 224 -13.83 3.26 17.91
C ALA A 224 -12.60 3.14 18.83
N GLY A 225 -11.41 3.26 18.26
CA GLY A 225 -10.12 3.07 18.94
C GLY A 225 -9.63 1.63 18.98
N GLN A 226 -10.47 0.65 18.68
CA GLN A 226 -10.06 -0.74 18.55
C GLN A 226 -9.71 -1.11 17.11
N VAL A 227 -8.70 -1.96 16.96
CA VAL A 227 -8.31 -2.49 15.65
C VAL A 227 -9.27 -3.62 15.26
N GLY A 228 -9.90 -3.48 14.08
CA GLY A 228 -10.73 -4.53 13.52
C GLY A 228 -9.90 -5.66 12.92
N HIS A 229 -10.52 -6.82 12.80
CA HIS A 229 -9.91 -7.98 12.16
C HIS A 229 -9.88 -7.85 10.63
N LYS A 230 -10.87 -7.18 10.06
CA LYS A 230 -11.04 -6.94 8.62
C LYS A 230 -11.98 -5.76 8.37
N LEU A 231 -12.07 -5.37 7.11
CA LEU A 231 -13.06 -4.41 6.63
C LEU A 231 -14.10 -5.10 5.76
N LEU A 232 -15.33 -4.58 5.81
CA LEU A 232 -16.34 -4.83 4.80
C LEU A 232 -16.60 -3.53 4.07
N VAL A 233 -16.37 -3.53 2.76
CA VAL A 233 -16.46 -2.33 1.91
C VAL A 233 -17.63 -2.45 0.95
N THR A 234 -18.54 -1.49 1.00
CA THR A 234 -19.61 -1.35 0.00
C THR A 234 -19.26 -0.16 -0.89
N ASN A 235 -19.02 -0.46 -2.18
CA ASN A 235 -18.73 0.58 -3.17
C ASN A 235 -20.04 1.25 -3.62
N LEU A 236 -20.14 2.58 -3.44
CA LEU A 236 -21.32 3.37 -3.81
C LEU A 236 -21.24 3.94 -5.22
N VAL A 237 -20.12 3.77 -5.89
CA VAL A 237 -19.82 4.39 -7.19
C VAL A 237 -20.01 3.41 -8.35
N THR A 238 -19.60 2.15 -8.16
CA THR A 238 -19.54 1.16 -9.23
C THR A 238 -20.81 0.33 -9.29
N LEU A 239 -21.65 0.57 -10.30
CA LEU A 239 -22.86 -0.20 -10.57
C LEU A 239 -22.64 -1.30 -11.61
N THR A 240 -21.58 -1.20 -12.42
CA THR A 240 -21.20 -2.23 -13.40
C THR A 240 -20.78 -3.52 -12.70
N GLN A 241 -20.05 -3.41 -11.60
CA GLN A 241 -19.66 -4.52 -10.72
C GLN A 241 -19.92 -4.09 -9.27
N PRO A 242 -21.17 -4.19 -8.80
CA PRO A 242 -21.53 -3.75 -7.46
C PRO A 242 -20.88 -4.65 -6.40
N LEU A 243 -20.11 -4.04 -5.52
CA LEU A 243 -19.50 -4.71 -4.38
C LEU A 243 -20.22 -4.27 -3.11
N ILE A 244 -20.91 -5.20 -2.47
CA ILE A 244 -21.64 -4.96 -1.23
C ILE A 244 -21.00 -5.81 -0.14
N ARG A 245 -20.54 -5.16 0.94
CA ARG A 245 -19.81 -5.78 2.05
C ARG A 245 -18.68 -6.69 1.57
N TYR A 246 -17.92 -6.21 0.59
CA TYR A 246 -16.74 -6.92 0.07
C TYR A 246 -15.68 -7.01 1.17
N GLU A 247 -15.23 -8.22 1.47
CA GLU A 247 -14.25 -8.47 2.51
C GLU A 247 -12.86 -8.04 2.08
N VAL A 248 -12.23 -7.19 2.90
CA VAL A 248 -10.86 -6.70 2.74
C VAL A 248 -10.07 -7.04 4.00
N SER A 249 -8.92 -7.66 3.83
CA SER A 249 -8.09 -8.17 4.93
C SER A 249 -7.34 -7.08 5.71
N ASP A 250 -7.51 -5.80 5.40
CA ASP A 250 -6.83 -4.71 6.09
C ASP A 250 -7.35 -4.56 7.53
N MET A 251 -6.43 -4.51 8.49
CA MET A 251 -6.70 -4.28 9.91
C MET A 251 -6.52 -2.80 10.21
N VAL A 252 -7.60 -2.12 10.55
CA VAL A 252 -7.60 -0.68 10.82
C VAL A 252 -8.33 -0.35 12.12
N ALA A 253 -8.03 0.83 12.66
CA ALA A 253 -8.78 1.41 13.78
C ALA A 253 -9.44 2.72 13.34
N VAL A 254 -10.74 2.88 13.63
CA VAL A 254 -11.44 4.15 13.46
C VAL A 254 -11.19 5.01 14.68
N SER A 255 -10.88 6.31 14.49
CA SER A 255 -10.74 7.27 15.59
C SER A 255 -12.07 7.55 16.26
N GLY A 256 -12.08 7.65 17.59
CA GLY A 256 -13.23 8.14 18.34
C GLY A 256 -13.43 9.67 18.30
N GLY A 257 -12.45 10.40 17.76
CA GLY A 257 -12.45 11.86 17.68
C GLY A 257 -12.67 12.40 16.27
N ARG A 258 -12.87 13.72 16.19
CA ARG A 258 -12.95 14.45 14.91
C ARG A 258 -11.64 15.14 14.59
N CYS A 259 -11.36 15.34 13.30
CA CYS A 259 -10.23 16.13 12.88
C CYS A 259 -10.44 17.62 13.15
N PRO A 260 -9.42 18.35 13.66
CA PRO A 260 -9.48 19.81 13.82
C PRO A 260 -9.70 20.59 12.51
N CYS A 261 -9.55 19.95 11.35
CA CYS A 261 -9.82 20.57 10.05
C CYS A 261 -11.30 20.86 9.79
N GLY A 262 -12.22 20.34 10.64
CA GLY A 262 -13.68 20.56 10.55
C GLY A 262 -14.41 19.71 9.52
N ARG A 263 -13.74 18.85 8.75
CA ARG A 263 -14.40 17.95 7.78
C ARG A 263 -15.22 16.88 8.51
N PRO A 264 -16.43 16.52 8.02
CA PRO A 264 -17.37 15.66 8.75
C PRO A 264 -17.02 14.17 8.71
N PHE A 265 -16.15 13.74 7.82
CA PHE A 265 -15.81 12.33 7.59
C PHE A 265 -15.10 11.70 8.79
N ARG A 266 -15.42 10.43 9.07
CA ARG A 266 -14.70 9.63 10.08
C ARG A 266 -13.23 9.51 9.72
N LEU A 267 -12.40 9.30 10.74
CA LEU A 267 -10.95 9.11 10.58
C LEU A 267 -10.57 7.66 10.81
N LEU A 268 -9.70 7.12 9.95
CA LEU A 268 -8.85 6.01 10.33
C LEU A 268 -7.67 6.55 11.13
N ALA A 269 -7.52 6.06 12.35
CA ALA A 269 -6.41 6.43 13.22
C ALA A 269 -5.13 5.65 12.88
N ALA A 270 -5.30 4.38 12.44
CA ALA A 270 -4.19 3.49 12.12
C ALA A 270 -4.58 2.49 11.03
N ILE A 271 -3.58 2.09 10.23
CA ILE A 271 -3.60 0.94 9.33
C ILE A 271 -2.49 0.01 9.79
N GLU A 272 -2.86 -1.07 10.50
CA GLU A 272 -1.89 -1.97 11.16
C GLU A 272 -1.26 -2.98 10.20
N GLY A 273 -1.87 -3.19 9.05
CA GLY A 273 -1.47 -4.14 8.04
C GLY A 273 -2.64 -5.01 7.60
N ARG A 274 -2.35 -6.20 7.12
CA ARG A 274 -3.37 -7.14 6.62
C ARG A 274 -3.46 -8.37 7.50
N ASN A 275 -4.64 -8.87 7.75
CA ASN A 275 -4.81 -10.13 8.48
C ASN A 275 -4.27 -11.33 7.65
N ASP A 276 -4.17 -11.18 6.32
CA ASP A 276 -3.53 -12.15 5.42
C ASP A 276 -2.03 -12.33 5.69
N ASP A 277 -1.41 -11.35 6.34
CA ASP A 277 0.02 -11.34 6.64
C ASP A 277 0.33 -11.83 8.06
N ILE A 278 -0.68 -12.27 8.82
CA ILE A 278 -0.50 -12.90 10.12
C ILE A 278 0.26 -14.22 9.93
N LEU A 279 1.37 -14.37 10.65
CA LEU A 279 2.13 -15.61 10.67
C LEU A 279 1.57 -16.54 11.74
N TYR A 280 1.42 -17.80 11.40
CA TYR A 280 1.00 -18.86 12.31
C TYR A 280 2.20 -19.74 12.60
N LEU A 281 2.81 -19.57 13.77
CA LEU A 281 4.04 -20.23 14.19
C LEU A 281 3.75 -21.25 15.30
N PRO A 282 4.59 -22.31 15.45
CA PRO A 282 4.45 -23.24 16.56
C PRO A 282 4.53 -22.51 17.90
N ALA A 283 3.57 -22.75 18.78
CA ALA A 283 3.55 -22.16 20.11
C ALA A 283 4.39 -22.98 21.11
N ALA A 284 5.03 -22.34 22.07
CA ALA A 284 5.84 -22.97 23.12
C ALA A 284 5.00 -23.91 24.03
N ALA A 285 3.73 -23.57 24.22
CA ALA A 285 2.79 -24.38 24.99
C ALA A 285 2.10 -25.49 24.17
N GLY A 286 2.51 -25.68 22.91
CA GLY A 286 1.85 -26.56 21.94
C GLY A 286 0.79 -25.82 21.11
N GLY A 287 0.46 -26.37 19.93
CA GLY A 287 -0.44 -25.72 18.99
C GLY A 287 0.22 -24.59 18.20
N THR A 288 -0.53 -23.54 17.90
CA THR A 288 -0.13 -22.46 16.99
C THR A 288 -0.33 -21.09 17.64
N ALA A 289 0.68 -20.23 17.58
CA ALA A 289 0.61 -18.82 17.96
C ALA A 289 0.44 -17.95 16.73
N ALA A 290 -0.50 -17.00 16.78
CA ALA A 290 -0.70 -16.00 15.74
C ALA A 290 0.19 -14.78 15.99
N VAL A 291 1.09 -14.48 15.07
CA VAL A 291 2.01 -13.33 15.15
C VAL A 291 1.62 -12.28 14.12
N HIS A 292 1.15 -11.14 14.60
CA HIS A 292 0.79 -10.03 13.73
C HIS A 292 2.03 -9.36 13.10
N PRO A 293 1.94 -8.91 11.83
CA PRO A 293 3.04 -8.21 11.14
C PRO A 293 3.60 -7.03 11.92
N LEU A 294 2.74 -6.31 12.65
CA LEU A 294 3.15 -5.19 13.50
C LEU A 294 4.15 -5.62 14.58
N ALA A 295 4.00 -6.81 15.16
CA ALA A 295 4.94 -7.31 16.17
C ALA A 295 6.36 -7.47 15.62
N LEU A 296 6.46 -8.01 14.38
CA LEU A 296 7.76 -8.16 13.69
C LEU A 296 8.34 -6.81 13.27
N ARG A 297 7.48 -5.92 12.74
CA ARG A 297 7.88 -4.56 12.38
C ARG A 297 8.41 -3.79 13.58
N SER A 298 7.72 -3.86 14.71
CA SER A 298 8.17 -3.20 15.96
C SER A 298 9.48 -3.76 16.48
N ALA A 299 9.74 -5.06 16.32
CA ALA A 299 11.01 -5.67 16.71
C ALA A 299 12.19 -5.15 15.86
N LEU A 300 11.96 -4.93 14.58
CA LEU A 300 13.00 -4.51 13.64
C LEU A 300 13.14 -2.98 13.54
N ALA A 301 12.18 -2.24 14.08
CA ALA A 301 12.20 -0.78 14.08
C ALA A 301 13.42 -0.23 14.85
N GLY A 302 14.07 0.79 14.29
CA GLY A 302 15.17 1.51 14.94
C GLY A 302 16.44 0.68 15.17
N ILE A 303 16.63 -0.45 14.47
CA ILE A 303 17.91 -1.18 14.53
C ILE A 303 18.99 -0.35 13.82
N PRO A 304 20.09 0.02 14.52
CA PRO A 304 21.18 0.74 13.91
C PRO A 304 21.76 -0.02 12.69
N GLY A 305 22.01 0.69 11.60
CA GLY A 305 22.58 0.10 10.39
C GLY A 305 21.58 -0.59 9.48
N LEU A 306 20.38 -0.93 9.92
CA LEU A 306 19.35 -1.54 9.09
C LEU A 306 18.71 -0.48 8.17
N ALA A 307 18.81 -0.68 6.85
CA ALA A 307 18.20 0.19 5.85
C ALA A 307 16.85 -0.35 5.36
N GLN A 308 16.81 -1.64 5.02
CA GLN A 308 15.60 -2.33 4.56
C GLN A 308 15.56 -3.75 5.12
N TYR A 309 14.35 -4.29 5.25
CA TYR A 309 14.16 -5.70 5.61
C TYR A 309 12.90 -6.28 4.98
N LYS A 310 12.90 -7.60 4.81
CA LYS A 310 11.73 -8.41 4.46
C LYS A 310 11.74 -9.68 5.29
N VAL A 311 10.61 -10.00 5.93
CA VAL A 311 10.42 -11.24 6.67
C VAL A 311 9.57 -12.19 5.83
N VAL A 312 10.07 -13.36 5.52
CA VAL A 312 9.37 -14.42 4.79
C VAL A 312 9.23 -15.63 5.70
N HIS A 313 8.01 -16.12 5.86
CA HIS A 313 7.70 -17.33 6.58
C HIS A 313 7.36 -18.46 5.61
N ASP A 314 8.10 -19.56 5.66
CA ASP A 314 7.88 -20.75 4.88
C ASP A 314 8.05 -22.03 5.72
N THR A 315 8.18 -23.20 5.06
CA THR A 315 8.31 -24.50 5.73
C THR A 315 9.56 -24.64 6.58
N ASP A 316 10.61 -23.87 6.27
CA ASP A 316 11.91 -23.95 6.93
C ASP A 316 12.06 -22.95 8.07
N GLY A 317 11.06 -22.07 8.28
CA GLY A 317 11.02 -21.10 9.38
C GLY A 317 10.88 -19.66 8.91
N LEU A 318 11.60 -18.75 9.58
CA LEU A 318 11.62 -17.33 9.27
C LEU A 318 12.91 -16.93 8.56
N HIS A 319 12.79 -16.47 7.34
CA HIS A 319 13.87 -15.89 6.55
C HIS A 319 13.76 -14.37 6.58
N VAL A 320 14.80 -13.72 7.07
CA VAL A 320 14.85 -12.26 7.17
C VAL A 320 15.92 -11.73 6.22
N ARG A 321 15.51 -11.19 5.11
CA ARG A 321 16.40 -10.53 4.16
C ARG A 321 16.58 -9.09 4.58
N ILE A 322 17.83 -8.65 4.67
CA ILE A 322 18.16 -7.29 5.11
C ILE A 322 19.13 -6.63 4.16
N ALA A 323 18.93 -5.33 3.94
CA ALA A 323 19.92 -4.45 3.32
C ALA A 323 20.40 -3.43 4.35
N LEU A 324 21.69 -3.16 4.36
CA LEU A 324 22.34 -2.31 5.34
C LEU A 324 22.59 -0.91 4.79
N ARG A 325 22.76 0.05 5.69
CA ARG A 325 23.33 1.37 5.38
C ARG A 325 24.81 1.22 5.06
N PRO A 326 25.41 2.12 4.25
CA PRO A 326 26.80 1.99 3.83
C PRO A 326 27.82 1.85 4.96
N ASP A 327 27.59 2.51 6.10
CA ASP A 327 28.53 2.54 7.24
C ASP A 327 28.12 1.57 8.37
N ALA A 328 27.25 0.60 8.07
CA ALA A 328 26.73 -0.30 9.09
C ALA A 328 27.70 -1.42 9.43
N ASP A 329 27.83 -1.72 10.73
CA ASP A 329 28.44 -2.94 11.21
C ASP A 329 27.49 -4.13 10.92
N ALA A 330 27.85 -4.93 9.92
CA ALA A 330 27.01 -6.01 9.43
C ALA A 330 26.79 -7.09 10.48
N GLU A 331 27.84 -7.52 11.19
CA GLU A 331 27.74 -8.57 12.20
C GLU A 331 26.86 -8.13 13.37
N ARG A 332 27.06 -6.90 13.84
CA ARG A 332 26.26 -6.32 14.93
C ARG A 332 24.79 -6.18 14.52
N THR A 333 24.54 -5.71 13.30
CA THR A 333 23.16 -5.52 12.80
C THR A 333 22.43 -6.86 12.68
N VAL A 334 23.09 -7.90 12.13
CA VAL A 334 22.54 -9.25 12.02
C VAL A 334 22.20 -9.81 13.41
N ARG A 335 23.13 -9.71 14.39
CA ARG A 335 22.86 -10.15 15.76
C ARG A 335 21.65 -9.44 16.37
N LEU A 336 21.57 -8.12 16.25
CA LEU A 336 20.43 -7.35 16.78
C LEU A 336 19.11 -7.74 16.13
N VAL A 337 19.08 -8.03 14.82
CA VAL A 337 17.89 -8.53 14.11
C VAL A 337 17.45 -9.86 14.70
N GLN A 338 18.38 -10.80 14.88
CA GLN A 338 18.09 -12.13 15.44
C GLN A 338 17.58 -12.04 16.88
N GLU A 339 18.28 -11.30 17.74
CA GLU A 339 17.93 -11.12 19.16
C GLU A 339 16.55 -10.50 19.33
N ARG A 340 16.29 -9.36 18.69
CA ARG A 340 15.01 -8.66 18.82
C ARG A 340 13.82 -9.44 18.27
N LEU A 341 14.03 -10.19 17.18
CA LEU A 341 12.97 -11.07 16.65
C LEU A 341 12.73 -12.25 17.60
N ALA A 342 13.80 -12.89 18.11
CA ALA A 342 13.66 -13.99 19.05
C ALA A 342 12.92 -13.57 20.32
N ASP A 343 13.29 -12.42 20.92
CA ASP A 343 12.64 -11.87 22.10
C ASP A 343 11.16 -11.54 21.83
N ARG A 344 10.89 -10.91 20.69
CA ARG A 344 9.51 -10.54 20.33
C ARG A 344 8.63 -11.75 20.09
N LEU A 345 9.16 -12.78 19.43
CA LEU A 345 8.44 -14.02 19.16
C LEU A 345 8.21 -14.82 20.46
N ALA A 346 9.20 -14.88 21.35
CA ALA A 346 9.04 -15.49 22.67
C ALA A 346 7.96 -14.77 23.49
N ALA A 347 7.91 -13.43 23.46
CA ALA A 347 6.87 -12.63 24.11
C ALA A 347 5.46 -12.87 23.53
N GLN A 348 5.36 -13.40 22.30
CA GLN A 348 4.10 -13.82 21.67
C GLN A 348 3.78 -15.31 21.90
N GLY A 349 4.53 -15.98 22.77
CA GLY A 349 4.34 -17.40 23.08
C GLY A 349 4.79 -18.36 21.98
N VAL A 350 5.61 -17.90 21.03
CA VAL A 350 6.13 -18.74 19.95
C VAL A 350 7.27 -19.61 20.48
N ALA A 351 7.26 -20.92 20.15
CA ALA A 351 8.44 -21.77 20.32
C ALA A 351 9.58 -21.18 19.48
N ARG A 352 10.83 -21.25 20.00
CA ARG A 352 12.00 -20.65 19.32
C ARG A 352 12.05 -21.06 17.84
N PRO A 353 11.63 -20.22 16.88
CA PRO A 353 11.76 -20.53 15.47
C PRO A 353 13.21 -20.33 15.04
N ALA A 354 13.63 -21.09 14.04
CA ALA A 354 14.86 -20.80 13.32
C ALA A 354 14.68 -19.47 12.57
N VAL A 355 15.44 -18.44 12.94
CA VAL A 355 15.49 -17.15 12.25
C VAL A 355 16.78 -17.11 11.44
N GLN A 356 16.65 -17.21 10.13
CA GLN A 356 17.77 -17.09 9.19
C GLN A 356 17.83 -15.66 8.68
N VAL A 357 18.99 -15.00 8.84
CA VAL A 357 19.21 -13.65 8.34
C VAL A 357 20.12 -13.68 7.13
N GLU A 358 19.66 -13.10 6.03
CA GLU A 358 20.36 -13.03 4.76
C GLU A 358 20.67 -11.58 4.40
N LEU A 359 21.94 -11.28 4.19
CA LEU A 359 22.40 -9.98 3.71
C LEU A 359 22.19 -9.86 2.19
N ARG A 360 21.66 -8.74 1.76
CA ARG A 360 21.46 -8.35 0.35
C ARG A 360 21.97 -6.94 0.14
N ASP A 361 22.46 -6.64 -1.07
CA ASP A 361 22.85 -5.29 -1.46
C ASP A 361 21.64 -4.34 -1.47
N ASN A 362 20.50 -4.86 -1.91
CA ASN A 362 19.20 -4.18 -1.89
C ASN A 362 18.06 -5.22 -1.95
N LEU A 363 16.82 -4.74 -1.82
CA LEU A 363 15.63 -5.59 -1.88
C LEU A 363 14.67 -5.20 -3.03
N GLN A 364 15.18 -4.67 -4.14
CA GLN A 364 14.35 -4.23 -5.27
C GLN A 364 13.68 -5.40 -6.01
N ASP A 365 14.34 -6.54 -6.07
CA ASP A 365 13.85 -7.79 -6.64
C ASP A 365 12.75 -8.48 -5.80
N GLU A 366 12.56 -8.01 -4.55
CA GLU A 366 11.53 -8.51 -3.64
C GLU A 366 10.14 -7.87 -3.84
N ARG A 367 9.99 -7.03 -4.86
CA ARG A 367 8.69 -6.40 -5.19
C ARG A 367 7.78 -7.38 -5.92
N ASP A 368 6.49 -7.24 -5.67
CA ASP A 368 5.46 -8.00 -6.40
C ASP A 368 5.30 -7.49 -7.85
N THR A 369 4.42 -8.13 -8.61
CA THR A 369 4.13 -7.78 -10.02
C THR A 369 3.53 -6.39 -10.20
N ALA A 370 2.97 -5.80 -9.14
CA ALA A 370 2.49 -4.41 -9.10
C ALA A 370 3.58 -3.41 -8.66
N GLY A 371 4.79 -3.91 -8.37
CA GLY A 371 5.91 -3.12 -7.86
C GLY A 371 5.81 -2.79 -6.37
N LYS A 372 4.89 -3.39 -5.63
CA LYS A 372 4.74 -3.17 -4.19
C LYS A 372 5.73 -4.02 -3.40
N PHE A 373 6.22 -3.45 -2.31
CA PHE A 373 7.12 -4.12 -1.38
C PHE A 373 6.37 -4.55 -0.11
N LYS A 374 6.32 -5.85 0.14
CA LYS A 374 5.67 -6.45 1.29
C LYS A 374 6.71 -6.75 2.37
N LEU A 375 6.60 -6.10 3.53
CA LEU A 375 7.55 -6.23 4.63
C LEU A 375 7.51 -7.61 5.31
N VAL A 376 6.31 -8.19 5.42
CA VAL A 376 6.09 -9.50 6.04
C VAL A 376 5.23 -10.33 5.08
N GLU A 377 5.64 -11.56 4.82
CA GLU A 377 4.97 -12.46 3.89
C GLU A 377 4.95 -13.88 4.45
N SER A 378 3.78 -14.53 4.48
CA SER A 378 3.68 -15.96 4.71
C SER A 378 3.45 -16.69 3.39
N ARG A 379 4.26 -17.71 3.12
CA ARG A 379 4.11 -18.63 1.98
C ARG A 379 3.31 -19.88 2.36
N LEU A 380 3.00 -20.03 3.64
CA LEU A 380 2.20 -21.13 4.13
C LEU A 380 0.71 -20.80 4.05
N ARG A 381 -0.09 -21.84 3.84
CA ARG A 381 -1.55 -21.70 3.94
C ARG A 381 -1.96 -21.48 5.40
N ARG A 382 -2.98 -20.67 5.59
CA ARG A 382 -3.57 -20.48 6.92
C ARG A 382 -4.07 -21.81 7.48
N PRO A 383 -3.94 -22.05 8.79
CA PRO A 383 -4.63 -23.15 9.43
C PRO A 383 -6.15 -23.05 9.17
N THR A 384 -6.78 -24.15 8.82
CA THR A 384 -8.22 -24.21 8.55
C THR A 384 -9.08 -24.22 9.81
N ALA A 385 -8.47 -24.36 10.98
CA ALA A 385 -9.16 -24.31 12.29
C ALA A 385 -8.98 -22.93 12.94
N PRO A 386 -9.98 -22.41 13.65
CA PRO A 386 -9.82 -21.22 14.46
C PRO A 386 -8.73 -21.47 15.52
N VAL A 387 -7.77 -20.57 15.60
CA VAL A 387 -6.82 -20.50 16.73
C VAL A 387 -7.65 -20.17 17.97
N PRO A 388 -7.56 -20.91 19.08
CA PRO A 388 -8.35 -20.69 20.27
C PRO A 388 -8.14 -19.33 20.91
#